data_415b20dff0dde33719739e5323b6ef0a
#
_entry.id   415b20dff0dde33719739e5323b6ef0a
#
_cell.length_a   1.000
_cell.length_b   1.000
_cell.length_c   1.000
_cell.angle_alpha   90.00
_cell.angle_beta   90.00
_cell.angle_gamma   90.00
#
_symmetry.space_group_name_H-M   'P 1'
#
loop_
_entity.id
_entity.type
_entity.pdbx_description
1 polymer ?
#
loop_
_entity_poly.entity_id
_entity_poly.type
_entity_poly.pdbx_seq_one_letter_code
_entity_poly.pdbx_strand_id
1 'polypeptide(L)'
;MIEELLREHGVHPNTEMDQHFLDSEDIILKEVEEAEISSEDTVLEIGGGVGNLTEKLAESAGKVLTVEKDSKLVKVLRERFRDTENVEVVEGDFLKKKDELEYDRCVSNPPYNLSSEIVEELGKKEVMSVLLLQKDFVDKLIAKPGSDSYSFFTVMTNFYFIPVFLKEVSRSSFIPEPEVDSALVKLFPRKKGFRVERETFERTARALFTHRRKKVRNAMVDSRHILEMEKKRLKEIRDKIPYSGERVVNLDVRKVAEIAEFLEEKR
;
A
#
# COMPACT_ATOMS: atom_id res chain seq x y z
N MET A 1 -0.80 -22.27 18.77
CA MET A 1 -1.95 -21.35 19.01
C MET A 1 -2.82 -21.18 17.76
N ILE A 2 -2.31 -20.71 16.62
CA ILE A 2 -3.09 -20.54 15.36
C ILE A 2 -3.69 -21.86 14.88
N GLU A 3 -2.91 -22.94 14.78
CA GLU A 3 -3.41 -24.26 14.34
C GLU A 3 -4.53 -24.80 15.23
N GLU A 4 -4.47 -24.52 16.51
CA GLU A 4 -5.47 -24.93 17.48
C GLU A 4 -6.78 -24.16 17.26
N LEU A 5 -6.70 -22.82 17.11
CA LEU A 5 -7.87 -21.99 16.79
C LEU A 5 -8.52 -22.41 15.45
N LEU A 6 -7.72 -22.64 14.42
CA LEU A 6 -8.21 -23.09 13.12
C LEU A 6 -8.94 -24.45 13.26
N ARG A 7 -8.36 -25.38 14.02
CA ARG A 7 -8.94 -26.70 14.25
C ARG A 7 -10.24 -26.63 15.06
N GLU A 8 -10.27 -25.85 16.12
CA GLU A 8 -11.46 -25.68 16.99
C GLU A 8 -12.66 -25.14 16.20
N HIS A 9 -12.40 -24.21 15.29
CA HIS A 9 -13.46 -23.60 14.46
C HIS A 9 -13.68 -24.32 13.11
N GLY A 10 -12.97 -25.43 12.86
CA GLY A 10 -13.09 -26.18 11.59
C GLY A 10 -12.70 -25.36 10.35
N VAL A 11 -11.80 -24.41 10.52
CA VAL A 11 -11.29 -23.56 9.42
C VAL A 11 -10.05 -24.22 8.83
N HIS A 12 -10.05 -24.36 7.51
CA HIS A 12 -8.88 -24.80 6.75
C HIS A 12 -8.37 -23.59 5.95
N PRO A 13 -7.08 -23.22 6.11
CA PRO A 13 -6.49 -22.12 5.33
C PRO A 13 -6.69 -22.30 3.83
N ASN A 14 -7.18 -21.27 3.16
CA ASN A 14 -7.33 -21.28 1.70
C ASN A 14 -6.21 -20.50 1.06
N THR A 15 -5.18 -21.20 0.55
CA THR A 15 -4.03 -20.57 -0.11
C THR A 15 -4.37 -19.90 -1.43
N GLU A 16 -5.50 -20.26 -2.09
CA GLU A 16 -6.01 -19.54 -3.26
C GLU A 16 -6.52 -18.12 -2.89
N MET A 17 -6.83 -17.90 -1.61
CA MET A 17 -7.19 -16.60 -1.04
C MET A 17 -6.03 -15.91 -0.32
N ASP A 18 -4.80 -16.36 -0.54
CA ASP A 18 -3.58 -15.87 0.16
C ASP A 18 -3.70 -15.95 1.71
N GLN A 19 -4.40 -16.94 2.25
CA GLN A 19 -4.55 -17.10 3.70
C GLN A 19 -3.29 -17.71 4.31
N HIS A 20 -2.41 -16.84 4.79
CA HIS A 20 -1.20 -17.14 5.54
C HIS A 20 -1.24 -16.35 6.86
N PHE A 21 -1.40 -17.03 7.97
CA PHE A 21 -1.56 -16.38 9.28
C PHE A 21 -0.21 -16.19 9.95
N LEU A 22 0.11 -14.97 10.36
CA LEU A 22 1.34 -14.67 11.08
C LEU A 22 1.31 -15.29 12.48
N ASP A 23 2.27 -16.19 12.76
CA ASP A 23 2.45 -16.92 14.03
C ASP A 23 3.73 -16.47 14.75
N SER A 24 4.00 -15.17 14.76
CA SER A 24 5.16 -14.58 15.44
C SER A 24 4.72 -13.37 16.26
N GLU A 25 4.65 -13.55 17.58
CA GLU A 25 4.27 -12.48 18.51
C GLU A 25 5.21 -11.29 18.42
N ASP A 26 6.54 -11.53 18.29
CA ASP A 26 7.53 -10.46 18.15
C ASP A 26 7.28 -9.55 16.93
N ILE A 27 6.79 -10.12 15.83
CA ILE A 27 6.47 -9.34 14.64
C ILE A 27 5.19 -8.54 14.85
N ILE A 28 4.16 -9.16 15.42
CA ILE A 28 2.88 -8.50 15.75
C ILE A 28 3.11 -7.32 16.71
N LEU A 29 3.90 -7.53 17.76
CA LEU A 29 4.24 -6.45 18.70
C LEU A 29 5.02 -5.32 18.01
N LYS A 30 5.91 -5.67 17.06
CA LYS A 30 6.63 -4.67 16.27
C LYS A 30 5.71 -3.86 15.36
N GLU A 31 4.70 -4.49 14.75
CA GLU A 31 3.68 -3.80 13.95
C GLU A 31 2.93 -2.74 14.78
N VAL A 32 2.48 -3.14 15.97
CA VAL A 32 1.74 -2.26 16.89
C VAL A 32 2.63 -1.12 17.40
N GLU A 33 3.87 -1.42 17.80
CA GLU A 33 4.84 -0.41 18.26
C GLU A 33 5.10 0.65 17.18
N GLU A 34 5.39 0.21 15.95
CA GLU A 34 5.71 1.10 14.85
C GLU A 34 4.51 1.93 14.37
N ALA A 35 3.30 1.46 14.63
CA ALA A 35 2.09 2.18 14.29
C ALA A 35 1.83 3.41 15.18
N GLU A 36 2.52 3.54 16.32
CA GLU A 36 2.38 4.68 17.24
C GLU A 36 0.90 4.99 17.57
N ILE A 37 0.15 3.92 17.87
CA ILE A 37 -1.29 3.98 18.13
C ILE A 37 -1.56 4.67 19.47
N SER A 38 -2.62 5.48 19.51
CA SER A 38 -3.16 6.06 20.73
C SER A 38 -4.57 5.54 21.03
N SER A 39 -5.02 5.72 22.27
CA SER A 39 -6.39 5.40 22.69
C SER A 39 -7.49 6.27 22.04
N GLU A 40 -7.12 7.26 21.26
CA GLU A 40 -8.03 8.11 20.48
C GLU A 40 -8.18 7.60 19.03
N ASP A 41 -7.23 6.76 18.57
CA ASP A 41 -7.18 6.33 17.17
C ASP A 41 -8.22 5.23 16.88
N THR A 42 -8.86 5.34 15.73
CA THR A 42 -9.55 4.23 15.07
C THR A 42 -8.56 3.56 14.11
N VAL A 43 -8.25 2.29 14.35
CA VAL A 43 -7.28 1.51 13.57
C VAL A 43 -8.01 0.56 12.64
N LEU A 44 -7.69 0.64 11.35
CA LEU A 44 -8.12 -0.33 10.35
C LEU A 44 -7.16 -1.51 10.29
N GLU A 45 -7.71 -2.72 10.34
CA GLU A 45 -7.04 -3.97 9.98
C GLU A 45 -7.74 -4.60 8.78
N ILE A 46 -6.98 -4.90 7.71
CA ILE A 46 -7.48 -5.53 6.48
C ILE A 46 -7.05 -6.99 6.46
N GLY A 47 -8.02 -7.91 6.57
CA GLY A 47 -7.75 -9.33 6.71
C GLY A 47 -7.48 -9.71 8.16
N GLY A 48 -8.50 -9.66 9.02
CA GLY A 48 -8.37 -9.96 10.46
C GLY A 48 -7.96 -11.39 10.76
N GLY A 49 -8.20 -12.31 9.83
CA GLY A 49 -7.83 -13.71 9.96
C GLY A 49 -8.42 -14.37 11.22
N VAL A 50 -7.56 -14.92 12.06
CA VAL A 50 -7.96 -15.51 13.35
C VAL A 50 -7.89 -14.50 14.52
N GLY A 51 -7.48 -13.25 14.26
CA GLY A 51 -7.52 -12.15 15.21
C GLY A 51 -6.28 -11.96 16.08
N ASN A 52 -5.11 -12.48 15.69
CA ASN A 52 -3.89 -12.33 16.50
C ASN A 52 -3.39 -10.88 16.53
N LEU A 53 -3.41 -10.20 15.38
CA LEU A 53 -3.07 -8.77 15.30
C LEU A 53 -4.21 -7.93 15.90
N THR A 54 -5.48 -8.27 15.61
CA THR A 54 -6.67 -7.60 16.16
C THR A 54 -6.60 -7.48 17.69
N GLU A 55 -6.21 -8.57 18.38
CA GLU A 55 -6.06 -8.60 19.84
C GLU A 55 -5.05 -7.56 20.34
N LYS A 56 -3.88 -7.51 19.73
CA LYS A 56 -2.82 -6.56 20.11
C LYS A 56 -3.16 -5.11 19.75
N LEU A 57 -3.88 -4.90 18.66
CA LEU A 57 -4.40 -3.58 18.32
C LEU A 57 -5.44 -3.10 19.34
N ALA A 58 -6.32 -3.99 19.80
CA ALA A 58 -7.36 -3.67 20.77
C ALA A 58 -6.80 -3.25 22.15
N GLU A 59 -5.59 -3.71 22.51
CA GLU A 59 -4.90 -3.31 23.73
C GLU A 59 -4.46 -1.84 23.73
N SER A 60 -4.30 -1.23 22.54
CA SER A 60 -3.70 0.11 22.38
C SER A 60 -4.65 1.14 21.74
N ALA A 61 -5.54 0.70 20.86
CA ALA A 61 -6.42 1.56 20.08
C ALA A 61 -7.71 1.93 20.83
N GLY A 62 -8.27 3.10 20.53
CA GLY A 62 -9.61 3.46 20.96
C GLY A 62 -10.67 2.61 20.27
N LYS A 63 -10.45 2.28 18.99
CA LYS A 63 -11.30 1.40 18.21
C LYS A 63 -10.48 0.62 17.18
N VAL A 64 -10.85 -0.65 16.97
CA VAL A 64 -10.30 -1.48 15.88
C VAL A 64 -11.42 -1.85 14.92
N LEU A 65 -11.24 -1.51 13.63
CA LEU A 65 -12.11 -1.96 12.55
C LEU A 65 -11.39 -3.09 11.81
N THR A 66 -11.71 -4.34 12.11
CA THR A 66 -11.14 -5.49 11.41
C THR A 66 -12.06 -5.94 10.28
N VAL A 67 -11.57 -5.82 9.03
CA VAL A 67 -12.33 -6.17 7.83
C VAL A 67 -11.91 -7.55 7.36
N GLU A 68 -12.83 -8.50 7.32
CA GLU A 68 -12.55 -9.87 6.88
C GLU A 68 -13.56 -10.33 5.81
N LYS A 69 -13.06 -10.95 4.76
CA LYS A 69 -13.88 -11.39 3.61
C LYS A 69 -14.40 -12.80 3.77
N ASP A 70 -13.65 -13.69 4.43
CA ASP A 70 -14.03 -15.07 4.64
C ASP A 70 -15.05 -15.17 5.79
N SER A 71 -16.27 -15.56 5.47
CA SER A 71 -17.35 -15.67 6.46
C SER A 71 -17.09 -16.66 7.59
N LYS A 72 -16.19 -17.64 7.40
CA LYS A 72 -15.77 -18.56 8.47
C LYS A 72 -14.85 -17.84 9.46
N LEU A 73 -13.87 -17.08 8.96
CA LEU A 73 -12.98 -16.27 9.79
C LEU A 73 -13.76 -15.14 10.49
N VAL A 74 -14.74 -14.55 9.83
CA VAL A 74 -15.65 -13.57 10.46
C VAL A 74 -16.35 -14.16 11.69
N LYS A 75 -16.78 -15.41 11.62
CA LYS A 75 -17.40 -16.10 12.79
C LYS A 75 -16.38 -16.27 13.93
N VAL A 76 -15.15 -16.67 13.60
CA VAL A 76 -14.06 -16.79 14.59
C VAL A 76 -13.80 -15.45 15.26
N LEU A 77 -13.64 -14.38 14.48
CA LEU A 77 -13.43 -13.03 15.01
C LEU A 77 -14.57 -12.56 15.91
N ARG A 78 -15.83 -12.71 15.47
CA ARG A 78 -17.01 -12.33 16.26
C ARG A 78 -17.14 -13.10 17.55
N GLU A 79 -16.77 -14.38 17.57
CA GLU A 79 -16.76 -15.19 18.79
C GLU A 79 -15.64 -14.77 19.74
N ARG A 80 -14.40 -14.60 19.19
CA ARG A 80 -13.21 -14.23 19.96
C ARG A 80 -13.35 -12.85 20.62
N PHE A 81 -13.92 -11.89 19.89
CA PHE A 81 -14.03 -10.49 20.34
C PHE A 81 -15.44 -10.10 20.81
N ARG A 82 -16.32 -11.08 21.10
CA ARG A 82 -17.70 -10.81 21.52
C ARG A 82 -17.81 -9.87 22.73
N ASP A 83 -16.88 -10.00 23.66
CA ASP A 83 -16.87 -9.24 24.91
C ASP A 83 -15.82 -8.11 24.90
N THR A 84 -15.27 -7.74 23.70
CA THR A 84 -14.28 -6.68 23.52
C THR A 84 -14.95 -5.48 22.86
N GLU A 85 -15.30 -4.48 23.68
CA GLU A 85 -16.17 -3.34 23.27
C GLU A 85 -15.57 -2.47 22.15
N ASN A 86 -14.23 -2.39 22.04
CA ASN A 86 -13.54 -1.55 21.07
C ASN A 86 -13.16 -2.28 19.76
N VAL A 87 -13.63 -3.52 19.54
CA VAL A 87 -13.40 -4.26 18.29
C VAL A 87 -14.70 -4.37 17.50
N GLU A 88 -14.69 -3.85 16.27
CA GLU A 88 -15.77 -4.01 15.30
C GLU A 88 -15.34 -4.93 14.15
N VAL A 89 -16.04 -6.05 13.96
CA VAL A 89 -15.80 -7.02 12.90
C VAL A 89 -16.68 -6.71 11.69
N VAL A 90 -16.07 -6.21 10.62
CA VAL A 90 -16.73 -5.84 9.36
C VAL A 90 -16.58 -6.97 8.35
N GLU A 91 -17.67 -7.67 8.02
CA GLU A 91 -17.67 -8.71 7.01
C GLU A 91 -17.70 -8.13 5.61
N GLY A 92 -16.72 -8.50 4.77
CA GLY A 92 -16.70 -8.13 3.35
C GLY A 92 -15.33 -7.84 2.79
N ASP A 93 -15.33 -7.45 1.52
CA ASP A 93 -14.15 -7.06 0.77
C ASP A 93 -13.83 -5.58 1.07
N PHE A 94 -12.64 -5.32 1.60
CA PHE A 94 -12.19 -3.96 1.95
C PHE A 94 -12.33 -2.99 0.77
N LEU A 95 -11.89 -3.38 -0.43
CA LEU A 95 -11.91 -2.50 -1.60
C LEU A 95 -13.34 -2.07 -2.02
N LYS A 96 -14.35 -2.86 -1.62
CA LYS A 96 -15.76 -2.53 -1.85
C LYS A 96 -16.36 -1.68 -0.74
N LYS A 97 -15.82 -1.79 0.48
CA LYS A 97 -16.33 -1.09 1.68
C LYS A 97 -15.51 0.13 2.09
N LYS A 98 -14.38 0.37 1.45
CA LYS A 98 -13.41 1.41 1.80
C LYS A 98 -13.99 2.82 1.99
N ASP A 99 -15.06 3.15 1.26
CA ASP A 99 -15.70 4.47 1.31
C ASP A 99 -16.71 4.59 2.47
N GLU A 100 -17.06 3.46 3.10
CA GLU A 100 -17.95 3.38 4.27
C GLU A 100 -17.17 3.42 5.60
N LEU A 101 -15.83 3.29 5.55
CA LEU A 101 -14.98 3.11 6.73
C LEU A 101 -14.20 4.40 7.01
N GLU A 102 -14.29 4.86 8.27
CA GLU A 102 -13.50 5.98 8.78
C GLU A 102 -12.47 5.47 9.79
N TYR A 103 -11.19 5.81 9.57
CA TYR A 103 -10.08 5.36 10.38
C TYR A 103 -8.89 6.34 10.29
N ASP A 104 -8.06 6.37 11.34
CA ASP A 104 -6.93 7.27 11.49
C ASP A 104 -5.60 6.61 11.11
N ARG A 105 -5.53 5.28 11.28
CA ARG A 105 -4.33 4.47 11.00
C ARG A 105 -4.72 3.15 10.35
N CYS A 106 -3.77 2.53 9.66
CA CYS A 106 -3.93 1.17 9.17
C CYS A 106 -2.75 0.31 9.64
N VAL A 107 -3.04 -0.79 10.30
CA VAL A 107 -2.04 -1.81 10.66
C VAL A 107 -2.59 -3.15 10.18
N SER A 108 -1.85 -3.83 9.31
CA SER A 108 -2.46 -4.95 8.63
C SER A 108 -1.45 -5.90 7.98
N ASN A 109 -1.83 -7.18 7.94
CA ASN A 109 -1.22 -8.25 7.19
C ASN A 109 -2.15 -8.65 6.04
N PRO A 110 -2.35 -7.78 5.03
CA PRO A 110 -3.37 -7.96 4.02
C PRO A 110 -2.99 -9.08 3.02
N PRO A 111 -3.99 -9.64 2.29
CA PRO A 111 -3.72 -10.56 1.20
C PRO A 111 -2.77 -9.93 0.18
N TYR A 112 -1.69 -10.65 -0.20
CA TYR A 112 -0.60 -10.11 -1.03
C TYR A 112 -1.06 -9.70 -2.43
N ASN A 113 -2.04 -10.41 -2.99
CA ASN A 113 -2.59 -10.12 -4.30
C ASN A 113 -3.32 -8.76 -4.38
N LEU A 114 -3.65 -8.14 -3.23
CA LEU A 114 -4.33 -6.84 -3.15
C LEU A 114 -3.39 -5.70 -2.70
N SER A 115 -2.09 -5.98 -2.53
CA SER A 115 -1.13 -5.01 -1.96
C SER A 115 -1.09 -3.68 -2.71
N SER A 116 -1.14 -3.71 -4.05
CA SER A 116 -1.09 -2.49 -4.87
C SER A 116 -2.30 -1.60 -4.67
N GLU A 117 -3.49 -2.18 -4.70
CA GLU A 117 -4.76 -1.49 -4.56
C GLU A 117 -4.93 -0.94 -3.15
N ILE A 118 -4.50 -1.71 -2.14
CA ILE A 118 -4.55 -1.28 -0.73
C ILE A 118 -3.63 -0.09 -0.51
N VAL A 119 -2.35 -0.16 -0.94
CA VAL A 119 -1.41 0.95 -0.79
C VAL A 119 -1.92 2.21 -1.52
N GLU A 120 -2.53 2.05 -2.69
CA GLU A 120 -3.13 3.18 -3.42
C GLU A 120 -4.30 3.80 -2.64
N GLU A 121 -5.22 2.99 -2.11
CA GLU A 121 -6.38 3.50 -1.36
C GLU A 121 -5.99 4.18 -0.05
N LEU A 122 -5.04 3.60 0.70
CA LEU A 122 -4.48 4.23 1.90
C LEU A 122 -3.79 5.56 1.57
N GLY A 123 -3.12 5.63 0.40
CA GLY A 123 -2.51 6.87 -0.09
C GLY A 123 -3.51 7.97 -0.41
N LYS A 124 -4.66 7.62 -0.99
CA LYS A 124 -5.75 8.57 -1.28
C LYS A 124 -6.36 9.16 0.00
N LYS A 125 -6.40 8.37 1.07
CA LYS A 125 -6.91 8.80 2.38
C LYS A 125 -5.82 9.44 3.26
N GLU A 126 -4.57 9.47 2.81
CA GLU A 126 -3.41 10.02 3.54
C GLU A 126 -3.22 9.40 4.93
N VAL A 127 -3.49 8.10 5.06
CA VAL A 127 -3.46 7.37 6.33
C VAL A 127 -2.07 6.78 6.58
N MET A 128 -1.50 7.07 7.76
CA MET A 128 -0.27 6.42 8.20
C MET A 128 -0.52 4.91 8.39
N SER A 129 0.35 4.10 7.80
CA SER A 129 0.13 2.67 7.75
C SER A 129 1.37 1.87 8.09
N VAL A 130 1.20 0.74 8.80
CA VAL A 130 2.22 -0.29 9.00
C VAL A 130 1.68 -1.58 8.39
N LEU A 131 2.38 -2.07 7.37
CA LEU A 131 1.90 -3.19 6.56
C LEU A 131 2.97 -4.29 6.46
N LEU A 132 2.54 -5.54 6.59
CA LEU A 132 3.35 -6.71 6.29
C LEU A 132 3.01 -7.20 4.89
N LEU A 133 3.95 -7.06 3.96
CA LEU A 133 3.76 -7.33 2.54
C LEU A 133 4.86 -8.26 2.01
N GLN A 134 4.68 -8.83 0.82
CA GLN A 134 5.75 -9.59 0.17
C GLN A 134 7.02 -8.74 0.04
N LYS A 135 8.18 -9.33 0.34
CA LYS A 135 9.46 -8.62 0.33
C LYS A 135 9.75 -7.94 -1.02
N ASP A 136 9.56 -8.65 -2.12
CA ASP A 136 9.78 -8.11 -3.47
C ASP A 136 8.88 -6.89 -3.78
N PHE A 137 7.68 -6.86 -3.19
CA PHE A 137 6.77 -5.72 -3.32
C PHE A 137 7.28 -4.54 -2.50
N VAL A 138 7.71 -4.75 -1.26
CA VAL A 138 8.32 -3.70 -0.42
C VAL A 138 9.60 -3.15 -1.06
N ASP A 139 10.44 -4.00 -1.64
CA ASP A 139 11.65 -3.58 -2.37
C ASP A 139 11.33 -2.63 -3.54
N LYS A 140 10.16 -2.82 -4.19
CA LYS A 140 9.68 -1.86 -5.21
C LYS A 140 9.18 -0.55 -4.59
N LEU A 141 8.52 -0.58 -3.42
CA LEU A 141 8.05 0.65 -2.74
C LEU A 141 9.21 1.58 -2.38
N ILE A 142 10.32 1.02 -1.88
CA ILE A 142 11.49 1.74 -1.38
C ILE A 142 12.60 1.91 -2.42
N ALA A 143 12.39 1.45 -3.65
CA ALA A 143 13.38 1.48 -4.72
C ALA A 143 13.87 2.91 -5.00
N LYS A 144 15.17 3.04 -5.31
CA LYS A 144 15.79 4.33 -5.64
C LYS A 144 15.78 4.58 -7.15
N PRO A 145 15.68 5.84 -7.60
CA PRO A 145 15.85 6.19 -9.00
C PRO A 145 17.11 5.55 -9.61
N GLY A 146 16.99 4.98 -10.79
CA GLY A 146 18.05 4.29 -11.50
C GLY A 146 18.17 2.80 -11.22
N SER A 147 17.56 2.26 -10.16
CA SER A 147 17.58 0.82 -9.87
C SER A 147 16.60 0.03 -10.74
N ASP A 148 16.82 -1.29 -10.84
CA ASP A 148 15.96 -2.17 -11.66
C ASP A 148 14.53 -2.29 -11.11
N SER A 149 14.36 -2.23 -9.81
CA SER A 149 13.05 -2.28 -9.13
C SER A 149 12.28 -0.95 -9.21
N TYR A 150 12.96 0.17 -9.58
CA TYR A 150 12.32 1.49 -9.67
C TYR A 150 11.31 1.54 -10.81
N SER A 151 10.05 1.86 -10.52
CA SER A 151 8.94 1.70 -11.44
C SER A 151 7.90 2.82 -11.32
N PHE A 152 6.88 2.79 -12.17
CA PHE A 152 5.69 3.62 -12.03
C PHE A 152 5.08 3.49 -10.64
N PHE A 153 4.97 2.25 -10.13
CA PHE A 153 4.39 1.99 -8.81
C PHE A 153 5.19 2.64 -7.68
N THR A 154 6.54 2.57 -7.75
CA THR A 154 7.42 3.26 -6.81
C THR A 154 7.14 4.77 -6.77
N VAL A 155 7.00 5.38 -7.94
CA VAL A 155 6.75 6.83 -8.06
C VAL A 155 5.37 7.19 -7.52
N MET A 156 4.35 6.38 -7.80
CA MET A 156 3.00 6.59 -7.26
C MET A 156 2.98 6.48 -5.75
N THR A 157 3.60 5.44 -5.19
CA THR A 157 3.71 5.30 -3.72
C THR A 157 4.44 6.50 -3.11
N ASN A 158 5.54 6.93 -3.71
CA ASN A 158 6.29 8.09 -3.22
C ASN A 158 5.58 9.43 -3.44
N PHE A 159 4.55 9.48 -4.25
CA PHE A 159 3.67 10.64 -4.37
C PHE A 159 2.81 10.81 -3.09
N TYR A 160 2.29 9.71 -2.56
CA TYR A 160 1.46 9.72 -1.36
C TYR A 160 2.26 9.62 -0.06
N PHE A 161 3.31 8.79 -0.07
CA PHE A 161 4.00 8.35 1.13
C PHE A 161 5.51 8.61 1.11
N ILE A 162 6.10 8.51 2.28
CA ILE A 162 7.52 8.27 2.50
C ILE A 162 7.61 6.84 3.05
N PRO A 163 7.89 5.82 2.23
CA PRO A 163 7.98 4.45 2.70
C PRO A 163 9.29 4.21 3.45
N VAL A 164 9.20 3.52 4.58
CA VAL A 164 10.34 3.14 5.42
C VAL A 164 10.32 1.63 5.64
N PHE A 165 11.36 0.94 5.19
CA PHE A 165 11.58 -0.46 5.51
C PHE A 165 11.86 -0.62 6.99
N LEU A 166 11.18 -1.54 7.65
CA LEU A 166 11.35 -1.81 9.07
C LEU A 166 12.11 -3.10 9.33
N LYS A 167 11.60 -4.23 8.80
CA LYS A 167 12.16 -5.55 9.08
C LYS A 167 11.79 -6.55 8.00
N GLU A 168 12.70 -7.47 7.69
CA GLU A 168 12.41 -8.67 6.90
C GLU A 168 11.78 -9.74 7.80
N VAL A 169 10.78 -10.45 7.29
CA VAL A 169 10.04 -11.47 8.00
C VAL A 169 10.07 -12.76 7.20
N SER A 170 10.70 -13.80 7.79
CA SER A 170 10.80 -15.11 7.16
C SER A 170 9.41 -15.71 6.92
N ARG A 171 9.24 -16.36 5.79
CA ARG A 171 8.06 -17.15 5.47
C ARG A 171 7.74 -18.22 6.52
N SER A 172 8.75 -18.73 7.26
CA SER A 172 8.56 -19.66 8.37
C SER A 172 7.81 -19.08 9.58
N SER A 173 7.55 -17.75 9.58
CA SER A 173 6.74 -17.08 10.60
C SER A 173 5.23 -17.19 10.36
N PHE A 174 4.81 -17.89 9.30
CA PHE A 174 3.41 -17.99 8.91
C PHE A 174 2.89 -19.42 8.88
N ILE A 175 1.61 -19.58 9.07
CA ILE A 175 0.86 -20.86 8.99
C ILE A 175 -0.35 -20.70 8.06
N PRO A 176 -0.43 -21.43 6.94
CA PRO A 176 0.66 -22.16 6.28
C PRO A 176 1.78 -21.24 5.78
N GLU A 177 2.98 -21.79 5.59
CA GLU A 177 4.12 -21.05 5.07
C GLU A 177 3.88 -20.58 3.63
N PRO A 178 4.07 -19.25 3.30
CA PRO A 178 3.97 -18.76 1.94
C PRO A 178 5.18 -19.15 1.09
N GLU A 179 5.12 -18.92 -0.23
CA GLU A 179 6.22 -19.23 -1.14
C GLU A 179 7.42 -18.30 -0.99
N VAL A 180 7.19 -17.06 -0.54
CA VAL A 180 8.20 -15.99 -0.46
C VAL A 180 8.23 -15.34 0.92
N ASP A 181 9.38 -14.75 1.24
CA ASP A 181 9.52 -13.95 2.46
C ASP A 181 8.72 -12.64 2.39
N SER A 182 8.43 -12.09 3.54
CA SER A 182 7.71 -10.85 3.72
C SER A 182 8.62 -9.74 4.27
N ALA A 183 8.13 -8.53 4.27
CA ALA A 183 8.77 -7.41 4.93
C ALA A 183 7.75 -6.47 5.54
N LEU A 184 8.09 -5.95 6.70
CA LEU A 184 7.33 -4.93 7.39
C LEU A 184 7.75 -3.56 6.87
N VAL A 185 6.78 -2.75 6.46
CA VAL A 185 6.98 -1.40 5.92
C VAL A 185 6.07 -0.40 6.61
N LYS A 186 6.61 0.76 6.95
CA LYS A 186 5.84 1.90 7.44
C LYS A 186 5.68 2.93 6.32
N LEU A 187 4.47 3.38 6.11
CA LEU A 187 4.09 4.34 5.09
C LEU A 187 3.66 5.65 5.76
N PHE A 188 4.55 6.63 5.77
CA PHE A 188 4.24 7.95 6.29
C PHE A 188 3.53 8.79 5.23
N PRO A 189 2.32 9.32 5.48
CA PRO A 189 1.67 10.22 4.55
C PRO A 189 2.51 11.48 4.32
N ARG A 190 2.54 11.93 3.08
CA ARG A 190 3.26 13.16 2.71
C ARG A 190 2.39 14.37 2.98
N LYS A 191 2.43 14.91 4.21
CA LYS A 191 1.61 16.02 4.69
C LYS A 191 1.65 17.31 3.84
N LYS A 192 2.77 17.57 3.15
CA LYS A 192 2.89 18.62 2.12
C LYS A 192 3.08 17.92 0.79
N GLY A 193 1.98 17.65 0.13
CA GLY A 193 1.96 17.10 -1.21
C GLY A 193 2.64 18.00 -2.24
N PHE A 194 2.61 17.56 -3.45
CA PHE A 194 3.01 18.35 -4.61
C PHE A 194 1.88 19.33 -5.00
N ARG A 195 2.23 20.41 -5.72
CA ARG A 195 1.22 21.41 -6.16
C ARG A 195 0.33 20.90 -7.29
N VAL A 196 0.73 19.82 -7.94
CA VAL A 196 0.03 19.22 -9.06
C VAL A 196 -1.12 18.33 -8.56
N GLU A 197 -2.24 18.41 -9.27
CA GLU A 197 -3.38 17.52 -9.05
C GLU A 197 -2.99 16.05 -9.29
N ARG A 198 -3.50 15.16 -8.43
CA ARG A 198 -3.21 13.73 -8.47
C ARG A 198 -3.40 13.13 -9.86
N GLU A 199 -4.51 13.43 -10.51
CA GLU A 199 -4.83 12.86 -11.84
C GLU A 199 -3.80 13.27 -12.88
N THR A 200 -3.34 14.53 -12.87
CA THR A 200 -2.29 15.03 -13.74
C THR A 200 -0.95 14.37 -13.44
N PHE A 201 -0.61 14.20 -12.16
CA PHE A 201 0.60 13.49 -11.74
C PHE A 201 0.58 12.05 -12.22
N GLU A 202 -0.48 11.29 -11.93
CA GLU A 202 -0.61 9.89 -12.31
C GLU A 202 -0.49 9.69 -13.83
N ARG A 203 -1.20 10.50 -14.60
CA ARG A 203 -1.15 10.46 -16.06
C ARG A 203 0.25 10.76 -16.59
N THR A 204 0.93 11.74 -16.02
CA THR A 204 2.32 12.10 -16.37
C THR A 204 3.29 10.97 -16.02
N ALA A 205 3.20 10.44 -14.82
CA ALA A 205 4.01 9.30 -14.36
C ALA A 205 3.79 8.07 -15.26
N ARG A 206 2.54 7.73 -15.57
CA ARG A 206 2.19 6.61 -16.46
C ARG A 206 2.78 6.81 -17.86
N ALA A 207 2.66 8.01 -18.43
CA ALA A 207 3.22 8.35 -19.73
C ALA A 207 4.76 8.21 -19.77
N LEU A 208 5.44 8.68 -18.74
CA LEU A 208 6.88 8.56 -18.59
C LEU A 208 7.32 7.10 -18.45
N PHE A 209 6.77 6.38 -17.48
CA PHE A 209 7.22 5.04 -17.10
C PHE A 209 6.84 3.93 -18.10
N THR A 210 5.91 4.16 -19.00
CA THR A 210 5.69 3.30 -20.18
C THR A 210 6.97 3.18 -21.01
N HIS A 211 7.83 4.19 -20.97
CA HIS A 211 9.10 4.23 -21.68
C HIS A 211 10.29 4.54 -20.75
N ARG A 212 10.36 3.88 -19.59
CA ARG A 212 11.31 4.18 -18.49
C ARG A 212 12.79 4.32 -18.91
N ARG A 213 13.21 3.66 -19.99
CA ARG A 213 14.60 3.72 -20.48
C ARG A 213 14.87 4.88 -21.44
N LYS A 214 13.83 5.55 -21.96
CA LYS A 214 13.96 6.70 -22.86
C LYS A 214 14.26 8.00 -22.09
N LYS A 215 14.76 9.00 -22.85
CA LYS A 215 14.80 10.37 -22.34
C LYS A 215 13.40 10.93 -22.21
N VAL A 216 13.17 11.80 -21.23
CA VAL A 216 11.86 12.43 -20.93
C VAL A 216 11.20 12.96 -22.20
N ARG A 217 11.91 13.80 -22.99
CA ARG A 217 11.39 14.40 -24.24
C ARG A 217 10.87 13.38 -25.25
N ASN A 218 11.44 12.18 -25.28
CA ASN A 218 11.02 11.12 -26.21
C ASN A 218 9.86 10.31 -25.62
N ALA A 219 9.95 9.96 -24.34
CA ALA A 219 8.89 9.24 -23.62
C ALA A 219 7.56 9.99 -23.71
N MET A 220 7.57 11.32 -23.50
CA MET A 220 6.36 12.14 -23.56
C MET A 220 5.72 12.17 -24.95
N VAL A 221 6.50 12.30 -26.02
CA VAL A 221 5.98 12.28 -27.39
C VAL A 221 5.40 10.92 -27.77
N ASP A 222 6.06 9.83 -27.33
CA ASP A 222 5.62 8.46 -27.65
C ASP A 222 4.35 8.07 -26.86
N SER A 223 4.18 8.64 -25.67
CA SER A 223 3.01 8.41 -24.80
C SER A 223 1.92 9.48 -24.94
N ARG A 224 1.88 10.24 -26.05
CA ARG A 224 0.91 11.34 -26.27
C ARG A 224 -0.55 10.95 -26.04
N HIS A 225 -0.90 9.68 -26.32
CA HIS A 225 -2.24 9.14 -26.13
C HIS A 225 -2.64 9.05 -24.67
N ILE A 226 -1.66 8.81 -23.77
CA ILE A 226 -1.89 8.80 -22.32
C ILE A 226 -2.05 10.24 -21.82
N LEU A 227 -1.28 11.18 -22.39
CA LEU A 227 -1.33 12.61 -22.02
C LEU A 227 -2.52 13.35 -22.61
N GLU A 228 -3.23 12.73 -23.57
CA GLU A 228 -4.34 13.37 -24.30
C GLU A 228 -3.92 14.69 -24.97
N MET A 229 -2.66 14.72 -25.47
CA MET A 229 -2.09 15.88 -26.12
C MET A 229 -1.74 15.61 -27.58
N GLU A 230 -1.93 16.63 -28.44
CA GLU A 230 -1.57 16.53 -29.84
C GLU A 230 -0.05 16.36 -30.02
N LYS A 231 0.35 15.49 -30.98
CA LYS A 231 1.75 15.21 -31.30
C LYS A 231 2.51 16.48 -31.69
N LYS A 232 1.86 17.39 -32.42
CA LYS A 232 2.45 18.66 -32.85
C LYS A 232 2.80 19.52 -31.64
N ARG A 233 1.84 19.68 -30.72
CA ARG A 233 2.02 20.46 -29.48
C ARG A 233 3.16 19.90 -28.62
N LEU A 234 3.18 18.59 -28.39
CA LEU A 234 4.25 17.95 -27.62
C LEU A 234 5.63 18.10 -28.26
N LYS A 235 5.71 18.09 -29.62
CA LYS A 235 6.97 18.33 -30.32
C LYS A 235 7.48 19.78 -30.16
N GLU A 236 6.58 20.76 -30.11
CA GLU A 236 6.91 22.17 -29.91
C GLU A 236 7.48 22.47 -28.53
N ILE A 237 6.96 21.78 -27.49
CA ILE A 237 7.36 22.00 -26.11
C ILE A 237 8.39 21.00 -25.58
N ARG A 238 8.68 19.90 -26.29
CA ARG A 238 9.44 18.73 -25.80
C ARG A 238 10.79 19.06 -25.19
N ASP A 239 11.51 20.02 -25.77
CA ASP A 239 12.84 20.42 -25.31
C ASP A 239 12.76 21.46 -24.16
N LYS A 240 11.56 22.01 -23.89
CA LYS A 240 11.25 22.93 -22.77
C LYS A 240 10.73 22.17 -21.55
N ILE A 241 10.34 20.89 -21.71
CA ILE A 241 9.90 20.06 -20.58
C ILE A 241 11.05 19.96 -19.56
N PRO A 242 10.82 20.18 -18.28
CA PRO A 242 11.83 19.97 -17.24
C PRO A 242 12.50 18.60 -17.39
N TYR A 243 13.80 18.54 -17.19
CA TYR A 243 14.59 17.30 -17.29
C TYR A 243 14.49 16.58 -18.65
N SER A 244 14.15 17.26 -19.72
CA SER A 244 13.93 16.71 -21.08
C SER A 244 15.04 15.78 -21.58
N GLY A 245 16.28 16.03 -21.16
CA GLY A 245 17.48 15.26 -21.50
C GLY A 245 17.75 14.04 -20.60
N GLU A 246 17.14 13.96 -19.43
CA GLU A 246 17.33 12.85 -18.49
C GLU A 246 16.59 11.58 -18.93
N ARG A 247 17.06 10.41 -18.46
CA ARG A 247 16.31 9.16 -18.61
C ARG A 247 15.20 9.10 -17.57
N VAL A 248 14.03 8.63 -17.95
CA VAL A 248 12.86 8.54 -17.07
C VAL A 248 13.18 7.75 -15.79
N VAL A 249 13.91 6.65 -15.89
CA VAL A 249 14.26 5.80 -14.73
C VAL A 249 15.05 6.55 -13.64
N ASN A 250 15.71 7.67 -13.99
CA ASN A 250 16.51 8.48 -13.06
C ASN A 250 15.72 9.63 -12.40
N LEU A 251 14.45 9.80 -12.78
CA LEU A 251 13.60 10.83 -12.18
C LEU A 251 13.10 10.38 -10.83
N ASP A 252 13.31 11.17 -9.80
CA ASP A 252 12.60 11.02 -8.53
C ASP A 252 11.16 11.57 -8.61
N VAL A 253 10.39 11.37 -7.55
CA VAL A 253 8.99 11.81 -7.50
C VAL A 253 8.84 13.33 -7.66
N ARG A 254 9.79 14.13 -7.17
CA ARG A 254 9.76 15.61 -7.27
C ARG A 254 9.92 16.06 -8.72
N LYS A 255 10.89 15.48 -9.43
CA LYS A 255 11.11 15.75 -10.86
C LYS A 255 9.88 15.38 -11.70
N VAL A 256 9.23 14.26 -11.38
CA VAL A 256 7.98 13.86 -12.05
C VAL A 256 6.86 14.86 -11.77
N ALA A 257 6.74 15.36 -10.53
CA ALA A 257 5.76 16.38 -10.18
C ALA A 257 6.00 17.70 -10.93
N GLU A 258 7.25 18.18 -11.01
CA GLU A 258 7.59 19.39 -11.77
C GLU A 258 7.30 19.25 -13.28
N ILE A 259 7.49 18.05 -13.84
CA ILE A 259 7.08 17.77 -15.23
C ILE A 259 5.56 17.83 -15.36
N ALA A 260 4.83 17.30 -14.40
CA ALA A 260 3.36 17.29 -14.41
C ALA A 260 2.79 18.71 -14.26
N GLU A 261 3.33 19.53 -13.35
CA GLU A 261 3.01 20.96 -13.19
C GLU A 261 3.24 21.73 -14.51
N PHE A 262 4.40 21.52 -15.14
CA PHE A 262 4.70 22.14 -16.43
C PHE A 262 3.69 21.77 -17.53
N LEU A 263 3.27 20.51 -17.58
CA LEU A 263 2.28 20.05 -18.57
C LEU A 263 0.88 20.61 -18.30
N GLU A 264 0.51 20.75 -17.05
CA GLU A 264 -0.76 21.37 -16.63
C GLU A 264 -0.85 22.82 -17.10
N GLU A 265 0.22 23.60 -16.94
CA GLU A 265 0.31 24.98 -17.44
C GLU A 265 0.26 25.10 -18.98
N LYS A 266 0.55 24.02 -19.72
CA LYS A 266 0.63 23.99 -21.20
C LYS A 266 -0.57 23.32 -21.86
N ARG A 267 -1.52 22.81 -21.08
CA ARG A 267 -2.80 22.32 -21.57
C ARG A 267 -3.67 23.48 -22.01
#